data_c8480ea28687e87f804161fe69c529d4
#
_entry.id   c8480ea28687e87f804161fe69c529d4
#
_cell.length_a   1.000
_cell.length_b   1.000
_cell.length_c   1.000
_cell.angle_alpha   90.00
_cell.angle_beta   90.00
_cell.angle_gamma   90.00
#
_symmetry.space_group_name_H-M   'P 1'
#
loop_
_entity.id
_entity.type
_entity.pdbx_description
1 polymer ?
#
loop_
_entity_poly.entity_id
_entity_poly.type
_entity_poly.pdbx_seq_one_letter_code
_entity_poly.pdbx_strand_id
1 'polypeptide(L)'
;MKFDSDVLVVGTGPMGATTALALATYGVRVHVVNRYNWTANTPRAHITNQRAVEVLRDFGLEEEARREATPWEWMGDTLFTTSLAGAEIARLRTWGTGEERSTDYLTTSPRALL
;
A
#
# COMPACT_ATOMS: atom_id res chain seq x y z
N MET A 1 -2.96 -30.47 24.72
CA MET A 1 -3.95 -29.74 23.92
C MET A 1 -3.37 -29.56 22.54
N LYS A 2 -4.03 -29.96 21.47
CA LYS A 2 -3.53 -29.82 20.10
C LYS A 2 -4.28 -28.63 19.46
N PHE A 3 -3.56 -27.61 19.02
CA PHE A 3 -4.12 -26.46 18.32
C PHE A 3 -4.01 -26.66 16.82
N ASP A 4 -4.99 -26.19 16.06
CA ASP A 4 -5.01 -26.28 14.59
C ASP A 4 -4.04 -25.28 13.94
N SER A 5 -3.69 -24.20 14.64
CA SER A 5 -2.72 -23.19 14.22
C SER A 5 -1.90 -22.70 15.41
N ASP A 6 -0.74 -22.13 15.14
CA ASP A 6 0.15 -21.54 16.13
C ASP A 6 -0.20 -20.06 16.37
N VAL A 7 -0.72 -19.40 15.34
CA VAL A 7 -1.10 -17.99 15.36
C VAL A 7 -2.46 -17.80 14.70
N LEU A 8 -3.32 -17.02 15.35
CA LEU A 8 -4.57 -16.52 14.79
C LEU A 8 -4.42 -15.04 14.46
N VAL A 9 -4.58 -14.68 13.18
CA VAL A 9 -4.61 -13.30 12.70
C VAL A 9 -6.06 -12.90 12.49
N VAL A 10 -6.49 -11.83 13.15
CA VAL A 10 -7.86 -11.29 13.02
C VAL A 10 -7.84 -10.04 12.17
N GLY A 11 -8.41 -10.14 10.98
CA GLY A 11 -8.46 -9.08 9.96
C GLY A 11 -7.47 -9.31 8.82
N THR A 12 -7.93 -9.04 7.59
CA THR A 12 -7.16 -9.19 6.34
C THR A 12 -6.87 -7.84 5.67
N GLY A 13 -6.81 -6.78 6.46
CA GLY A 13 -6.26 -5.51 5.99
C GLY A 13 -4.75 -5.64 5.67
N PRO A 14 -4.11 -4.60 5.13
CA PRO A 14 -2.71 -4.67 4.71
C PRO A 14 -1.78 -5.23 5.79
N MET A 15 -1.96 -4.83 7.05
CA MET A 15 -1.14 -5.33 8.16
C MET A 15 -1.39 -6.81 8.45
N GLY A 16 -2.67 -7.21 8.58
CA GLY A 16 -3.00 -8.61 8.89
C GLY A 16 -2.60 -9.56 7.78
N ALA A 17 -2.85 -9.20 6.53
CA ALA A 17 -2.45 -9.99 5.38
C ALA A 17 -0.92 -10.13 5.28
N THR A 18 -0.16 -9.04 5.44
CA THR A 18 1.30 -9.07 5.42
C THR A 18 1.87 -9.88 6.59
N THR A 19 1.29 -9.73 7.79
CA THR A 19 1.69 -10.54 8.96
C THR A 19 1.45 -12.03 8.73
N ALA A 20 0.29 -12.39 8.19
CA ALA A 20 -0.02 -13.78 7.90
C ALA A 20 0.91 -14.37 6.84
N LEU A 21 1.19 -13.61 5.78
CA LEU A 21 2.13 -13.99 4.73
C LEU A 21 3.54 -14.20 5.30
N ALA A 22 4.03 -13.26 6.11
CA ALA A 22 5.35 -13.37 6.76
C ALA A 22 5.44 -14.62 7.62
N LEU A 23 4.47 -14.84 8.51
CA LEU A 23 4.44 -16.00 9.38
C LEU A 23 4.42 -17.31 8.58
N ALA A 24 3.59 -17.39 7.55
CA ALA A 24 3.51 -18.57 6.68
C ALA A 24 4.82 -18.81 5.93
N THR A 25 5.47 -17.76 5.43
CA THR A 25 6.79 -17.85 4.77
C THR A 25 7.87 -18.40 5.71
N TYR A 26 7.78 -18.08 6.99
CA TYR A 26 8.68 -18.64 8.01
C TYR A 26 8.23 -19.99 8.58
N GLY A 27 7.22 -20.64 7.98
CA GLY A 27 6.78 -21.98 8.36
C GLY A 27 5.88 -22.03 9.60
N VAL A 28 5.38 -20.89 10.07
CA VAL A 28 4.43 -20.83 11.19
C VAL A 28 3.03 -21.16 10.68
N ARG A 29 2.32 -22.05 11.37
CA ARG A 29 0.93 -22.38 11.05
C ARG A 29 0.02 -21.22 11.43
N VAL A 30 -0.49 -20.51 10.44
CA VAL A 30 -1.34 -19.34 10.61
C VAL A 30 -2.78 -19.65 10.22
N HIS A 31 -3.71 -19.20 11.03
CA HIS A 31 -5.11 -19.12 10.69
C HIS A 31 -5.51 -17.64 10.59
N VAL A 32 -6.20 -17.28 9.51
CA VAL A 32 -6.64 -15.90 9.29
C VAL A 32 -8.15 -15.86 9.26
N VAL A 33 -8.73 -14.96 10.04
CA VAL A 33 -10.17 -14.71 10.05
C VAL A 33 -10.48 -13.28 9.73
N ASN A 34 -11.52 -13.06 8.96
CA ASN A 34 -11.97 -11.74 8.58
C ASN A 34 -13.47 -11.60 8.79
N ARG A 35 -13.91 -10.40 9.16
CA ARG A 35 -15.33 -10.09 9.33
C ARG A 35 -16.09 -10.03 8.01
N TYR A 36 -15.43 -9.60 6.96
CA TYR A 36 -16.02 -9.36 5.65
C TYR A 36 -15.52 -10.37 4.62
N ASN A 37 -16.38 -10.78 3.71
CA ASN A 37 -16.06 -11.76 2.67
C ASN A 37 -15.30 -11.15 1.47
N TRP A 38 -15.09 -9.84 1.45
CA TRP A 38 -14.49 -9.12 0.35
C TRP A 38 -13.57 -8.00 0.84
N THR A 39 -12.83 -7.41 -0.08
CA THR A 39 -12.02 -6.21 0.17
C THR A 39 -12.91 -5.03 0.59
N ALA A 40 -12.33 -4.00 1.18
CA ALA A 40 -13.06 -2.80 1.56
C ALA A 40 -13.74 -2.15 0.34
N ASN A 41 -14.98 -1.73 0.51
CA ASN A 41 -15.75 -1.07 -0.55
C ASN A 41 -15.40 0.42 -0.72
N THR A 42 -14.49 0.93 0.08
CA THR A 42 -13.96 2.31 0.00
C THR A 42 -12.46 2.31 0.16
N PRO A 43 -11.72 3.15 -0.58
CA PRO A 43 -10.29 3.32 -0.35
C PRO A 43 -10.03 3.83 1.07
N ARG A 44 -9.12 3.18 1.78
CA ARG A 44 -8.73 3.59 3.14
C ARG A 44 -7.30 4.06 3.23
N ALA A 45 -6.50 3.69 2.27
CA ALA A 45 -5.13 4.15 2.11
C ALA A 45 -5.00 4.87 0.77
N HIS A 46 -4.13 5.85 0.72
CA HIS A 46 -3.89 6.65 -0.48
C HIS A 46 -2.55 6.31 -1.10
N ILE A 47 -1.54 6.05 -0.28
CA ILE A 47 -0.17 5.83 -0.74
C ILE A 47 0.48 4.73 0.07
N THR A 48 1.19 3.87 -0.65
CA THR A 48 2.10 2.90 -0.07
C THR A 48 3.49 3.49 -0.04
N ASN A 49 4.04 3.70 1.15
CA ASN A 49 5.36 4.31 1.31
C ASN A 49 6.50 3.34 0.95
N GLN A 50 7.71 3.88 0.84
CA GLN A 50 8.91 3.13 0.46
C GLN A 50 9.13 1.89 1.34
N ARG A 51 8.99 2.02 2.65
CA ARG A 51 9.18 0.90 3.57
C ARG A 51 8.17 -0.23 3.36
N ALA A 52 6.92 0.10 3.09
CA ALA A 52 5.91 -0.91 2.78
C ALA A 52 6.21 -1.63 1.47
N VAL A 53 6.74 -0.92 0.47
CA VAL A 53 7.16 -1.54 -0.80
C VAL A 53 8.36 -2.46 -0.63
N GLU A 54 9.33 -2.10 0.21
CA GLU A 54 10.44 -2.99 0.55
C GLU A 54 9.93 -4.31 1.14
N VAL A 55 8.95 -4.25 2.04
CA VAL A 55 8.32 -5.45 2.61
C VAL A 55 7.61 -6.26 1.52
N LEU A 56 6.88 -5.63 0.60
CA LEU A 56 6.27 -6.33 -0.53
C LEU A 56 7.32 -6.98 -1.44
N ARG A 57 8.46 -6.33 -1.64
CA ARG A 57 9.60 -6.86 -2.39
C ARG A 57 10.16 -8.12 -1.74
N ASP A 58 10.37 -8.12 -0.43
CA ASP A 58 10.87 -9.25 0.33
C ASP A 58 9.97 -10.49 0.17
N PHE A 59 8.68 -10.30 -0.08
CA PHE A 59 7.71 -11.36 -0.34
C PHE A 59 7.41 -11.60 -1.83
N GLY A 60 8.16 -10.96 -2.74
CA GLY A 60 7.98 -11.12 -4.18
C GLY A 60 6.72 -10.50 -4.75
N LEU A 61 6.07 -9.58 -4.04
CA LEU A 61 4.79 -8.95 -4.42
C LEU A 61 4.96 -7.55 -5.05
N GLU A 62 6.19 -7.04 -5.14
CA GLU A 62 6.41 -5.67 -5.63
C GLU A 62 5.92 -5.44 -7.06
N GLU A 63 6.23 -6.37 -7.97
CA GLU A 63 5.85 -6.24 -9.38
C GLU A 63 4.32 -6.24 -9.55
N GLU A 64 3.62 -7.07 -8.79
CA GLU A 64 2.17 -7.11 -8.81
C GLU A 64 1.56 -5.83 -8.24
N ALA A 65 2.07 -5.36 -7.11
CA ALA A 65 1.65 -4.10 -6.51
C ALA A 65 1.89 -2.91 -7.45
N ARG A 66 2.99 -2.90 -8.20
CA ARG A 66 3.27 -1.87 -9.20
C ARG A 66 2.31 -1.91 -10.38
N ARG A 67 1.94 -3.10 -10.82
CA ARG A 67 1.00 -3.28 -11.94
C ARG A 67 -0.40 -2.78 -11.57
N GLU A 68 -0.85 -3.03 -10.36
CA GLU A 68 -2.16 -2.62 -9.87
C GLU A 68 -2.21 -1.17 -9.37
N ALA A 69 -1.05 -0.53 -9.22
CA ALA A 69 -0.97 0.84 -8.72
C ALA A 69 -1.41 1.88 -9.77
N THR A 70 -1.93 3.00 -9.28
CA THR A 70 -2.28 4.13 -10.14
C THR A 70 -1.07 4.59 -10.98
N PRO A 71 -1.22 4.76 -12.29
CA PRO A 71 -0.18 5.29 -13.14
C PRO A 71 0.31 6.67 -12.69
N TRP A 72 1.62 6.90 -12.78
CA TRP A 72 2.22 8.18 -12.38
C TRP A 72 1.64 9.39 -13.10
N GLU A 73 1.23 9.19 -14.34
CA GLU A 73 0.66 10.23 -15.20
C GLU A 73 -0.67 10.75 -14.65
N TRP A 74 -1.33 9.95 -13.83
CA TRP A 74 -2.62 10.29 -13.21
C TRP A 74 -2.45 10.88 -11.80
N MET A 75 -1.24 10.91 -11.29
CA MET A 75 -0.94 11.47 -9.97
C MET A 75 -0.52 12.92 -10.11
N GLY A 76 -1.28 13.79 -9.48
CA GLY A 76 -1.02 15.22 -9.44
C GLY A 76 -0.24 15.67 -8.21
N ASP A 77 -0.15 16.95 -8.06
CA ASP A 77 0.43 17.61 -6.92
C ASP A 77 -0.56 17.66 -5.74
N THR A 78 -0.05 17.86 -4.54
CA THR A 78 -0.90 18.24 -3.42
C THR A 78 -1.22 19.72 -3.50
N LEU A 79 -2.48 20.03 -3.66
CA LEU A 79 -2.99 21.39 -3.81
C LEU A 79 -3.61 21.87 -2.51
N PHE A 80 -3.19 23.04 -2.06
CA PHE A 80 -3.81 23.75 -0.95
C PHE A 80 -4.65 24.89 -1.49
N THR A 81 -5.93 24.87 -1.24
CA THR A 81 -6.89 25.86 -1.75
C THR A 81 -7.79 26.37 -0.66
N THR A 82 -8.40 27.52 -0.86
CA THR A 82 -9.38 28.09 0.07
C THR A 82 -10.71 27.31 0.06
N SER A 83 -11.03 26.65 -1.04
CA SER A 83 -12.17 25.73 -1.24
C SER A 83 -11.92 24.92 -2.51
N LEU A 84 -12.77 23.94 -2.83
CA LEU A 84 -12.62 23.14 -4.06
C LEU A 84 -12.60 23.97 -5.35
N ALA A 85 -13.29 25.09 -5.36
CA ALA A 85 -13.30 26.04 -6.50
C ALA A 85 -12.63 27.38 -6.14
N GLY A 86 -11.89 27.43 -5.04
CA GLY A 86 -11.27 28.66 -4.52
C GLY A 86 -9.87 28.91 -5.04
N ALA A 87 -9.28 30.00 -4.55
CA ALA A 87 -7.92 30.37 -4.91
C ALA A 87 -6.91 29.33 -4.41
N GLU A 88 -5.92 29.04 -5.23
CA GLU A 88 -4.76 28.23 -4.85
C GLU A 88 -3.90 29.01 -3.86
N ILE A 89 -3.60 28.42 -2.71
CA ILE A 89 -2.71 28.96 -1.67
C ILE A 89 -1.28 28.46 -1.91
N ALA A 90 -1.14 27.16 -2.18
CA ALA A 90 0.15 26.51 -2.38
C ALA A 90 -0.01 25.23 -3.18
N ARG A 91 1.08 24.79 -3.81
CA ARG A 91 1.19 23.53 -4.55
C ARG A 91 2.48 22.84 -4.19
N LEU A 92 2.39 21.58 -3.76
CA LEU A 92 3.56 20.75 -3.46
C LEU A 92 3.63 19.58 -4.44
N ARG A 93 4.77 19.39 -5.06
CA ARG A 93 5.06 18.20 -5.88
C ARG A 93 5.38 17.02 -4.98
N THR A 94 4.37 16.41 -4.41
CA THR A 94 4.54 15.42 -3.34
C THR A 94 4.77 14.00 -3.85
N TRP A 95 4.30 13.67 -5.05
CA TRP A 95 4.26 12.27 -5.49
C TRP A 95 5.12 12.00 -6.71
N GLY A 96 6.08 12.84 -6.96
CA GLY A 96 7.04 12.66 -8.02
C GLY A 96 6.48 12.91 -9.42
N THR A 97 5.54 13.82 -9.58
CA THR A 97 4.97 14.19 -10.88
C THR A 97 5.86 15.16 -11.72
N GLY A 98 7.04 15.51 -11.22
CA GLY A 98 7.99 16.38 -11.96
C GLY A 98 8.90 15.61 -12.91
N GLU A 99 9.46 16.31 -13.89
CA GLU A 99 10.43 15.75 -14.85
C GLU A 99 11.76 15.33 -14.19
N GLU A 100 12.07 15.89 -13.02
CA GLU A 100 13.31 15.64 -12.27
C GLU A 100 13.17 14.48 -11.26
N ARG A 101 12.67 13.36 -11.68
CA ARG A 101 12.60 12.19 -10.79
C ARG A 101 13.93 11.49 -10.71
N SER A 102 14.43 11.23 -9.49
CA SER A 102 15.49 10.26 -9.34
C SER A 102 14.94 8.87 -9.63
N THR A 103 15.71 8.07 -10.33
CA THR A 103 15.39 6.65 -10.60
C THR A 103 15.21 5.86 -9.30
N ASP A 104 15.92 6.22 -8.24
CA ASP A 104 15.84 5.60 -6.92
C ASP A 104 14.47 5.77 -6.27
N TYR A 105 13.84 6.92 -6.47
CA TYR A 105 12.49 7.18 -6.00
C TYR A 105 11.45 6.31 -6.72
N LEU A 106 11.65 6.06 -8.00
CA LEU A 106 10.77 5.20 -8.81
C LEU A 106 10.89 3.71 -8.42
N THR A 107 12.05 3.28 -7.94
CA THR A 107 12.28 1.87 -7.57
C THR A 107 11.75 1.52 -6.19
N THR A 108 11.59 2.48 -5.29
CA THR A 108 11.26 2.24 -3.89
C THR A 108 9.84 2.67 -3.50
N SER A 109 9.21 3.54 -4.28
CA SER A 109 7.88 4.05 -3.97
C SER A 109 6.88 3.60 -5.04
N PRO A 110 5.92 2.74 -4.72
CA PRO A 110 4.86 2.44 -5.66
C PRO A 110 4.02 3.69 -5.88
N ARG A 111 3.34 3.69 -6.98
CA ARG A 111 2.23 4.60 -7.23
C ARG A 111 1.15 4.36 -6.18
N ALA A 112 0.26 5.33 -5.98
CA ALA A 112 -0.87 5.13 -5.10
C ALA A 112 -1.65 3.87 -5.50
N LEU A 113 -1.95 3.06 -4.52
CA LEU A 113 -2.89 1.97 -4.66
C LEU A 113 -4.28 2.53 -4.33
N LEU A 114 -5.16 2.55 -5.28
CA LEU A 114 -6.56 2.88 -5.07
C LEU A 114 -7.33 1.71 -4.50
#